data_2dff7c784603b3958f19245555562347
#
_entry.id   2dff7c784603b3958f19245555562347
#
_cell.length_a   1.000
_cell.length_b   1.000
_cell.length_c   1.000
_cell.angle_alpha   90.00
_cell.angle_beta   90.00
_cell.angle_gamma   90.00
#
_symmetry.space_group_name_H-M   'P 1'
#
loop_
_entity.id
_entity.type
_entity.pdbx_description
1 polymer ?
#
loop_
_entity_poly.entity_id
_entity_poly.type
_entity_poly.pdbx_seq_one_letter_code
_entity_poly.pdbx_strand_id
1 'polypeptide(L)'
;MGKNKKTTIKDIARETVYSKTSVSFAFNNPARISKEACIKIKNKAKEMNYFPDPLARSLSLHKHFSVGFLLPQNVESTLNNPYILKVLQGICSICQTKHFTLTIIPSHKQSAIEAVKTAPVDGIITMGMDINEEIIRIFKLRKIPMVAIDGNPFEDIPSVTIADENASYSIMKRY
;
A
#
# COMPACT_ATOMS: atom_id res chain seq x y z
N MET A 1 19.19 9.17 -32.08
CA MET A 1 18.11 8.55 -31.31
C MET A 1 17.30 9.66 -30.63
N GLY A 2 16.11 10.00 -31.15
CA GLY A 2 15.26 11.04 -30.60
C GLY A 2 14.75 10.62 -29.22
N LYS A 3 14.91 11.45 -28.19
CA LYS A 3 14.29 11.27 -26.89
C LYS A 3 12.78 11.23 -27.09
N ASN A 4 12.18 10.05 -26.94
CA ASN A 4 10.71 9.90 -26.94
C ASN A 4 10.18 10.74 -25.77
N LYS A 5 9.68 11.93 -26.07
CA LYS A 5 9.15 12.86 -25.07
C LYS A 5 7.86 12.27 -24.49
N LYS A 6 7.91 11.89 -23.21
CA LYS A 6 6.76 11.34 -22.49
C LYS A 6 5.61 12.36 -22.53
N THR A 7 4.43 11.93 -22.97
CA THR A 7 3.22 12.76 -22.94
C THR A 7 2.89 13.18 -21.52
N THR A 8 2.48 14.43 -21.33
CA THR A 8 2.20 15.02 -20.01
C THR A 8 0.74 15.50 -19.93
N ILE A 9 0.28 15.78 -18.68
CA ILE A 9 -1.03 16.44 -18.46
C ILE A 9 -1.15 17.76 -19.23
N LYS A 10 -0.03 18.48 -19.41
CA LYS A 10 -0.03 19.73 -20.17
C LYS A 10 -0.35 19.50 -21.65
N ASP A 11 0.15 18.43 -22.22
CA ASP A 11 -0.07 18.10 -23.62
C ASP A 11 -1.52 17.70 -23.84
N ILE A 12 -2.12 16.90 -22.95
CA ILE A 12 -3.55 16.54 -23.00
C ILE A 12 -4.42 17.79 -22.84
N ALA A 13 -4.09 18.67 -21.89
CA ALA A 13 -4.85 19.91 -21.67
C ALA A 13 -4.89 20.77 -22.95
N ARG A 14 -3.76 20.89 -23.66
CA ARG A 14 -3.66 21.61 -24.92
C ARG A 14 -4.54 20.99 -26.01
N GLU A 15 -4.51 19.66 -26.15
CA GLU A 15 -5.24 18.93 -27.19
C GLU A 15 -6.75 18.80 -26.92
N THR A 16 -7.18 18.96 -25.67
CA THR A 16 -8.59 18.82 -25.26
C THR A 16 -9.29 20.13 -24.97
N VAL A 17 -8.54 21.25 -24.95
CA VAL A 17 -9.05 22.59 -24.58
C VAL A 17 -9.54 22.65 -23.13
N TYR A 18 -9.22 21.63 -22.30
CA TYR A 18 -9.49 21.64 -20.87
C TYR A 18 -8.30 22.15 -20.09
N SER A 19 -8.56 22.67 -18.88
CA SER A 19 -7.49 23.09 -17.98
C SER A 19 -6.66 21.89 -17.48
N LYS A 20 -5.41 22.11 -17.10
CA LYS A 20 -4.56 21.09 -16.43
C LYS A 20 -5.25 20.51 -15.20
N THR A 21 -5.97 21.34 -14.46
CA THR A 21 -6.74 20.94 -13.28
C THR A 21 -7.87 19.98 -13.65
N SER A 22 -8.61 20.28 -14.72
CA SER A 22 -9.67 19.39 -15.22
C SER A 22 -9.11 18.04 -15.69
N VAL A 23 -7.97 18.07 -16.39
CA VAL A 23 -7.27 16.83 -16.79
C VAL A 23 -6.83 16.02 -15.57
N SER A 24 -6.25 16.67 -14.56
CA SER A 24 -5.89 16.01 -13.31
C SER A 24 -7.11 15.40 -12.59
N PHE A 25 -8.23 16.11 -12.55
CA PHE A 25 -9.46 15.60 -11.95
C PHE A 25 -10.02 14.39 -12.70
N ALA A 26 -9.91 14.33 -14.03
CA ALA A 26 -10.36 13.19 -14.82
C ALA A 26 -9.72 11.87 -14.36
N PHE A 27 -8.48 11.91 -13.87
CA PHE A 27 -7.74 10.74 -13.39
C PHE A 27 -7.82 10.54 -11.88
N ASN A 28 -7.79 11.63 -11.10
CA ASN A 28 -7.62 11.54 -9.64
C ASN A 28 -8.92 11.75 -8.87
N ASN A 29 -9.87 12.51 -9.40
CA ASN A 29 -11.14 12.79 -8.75
C ASN A 29 -12.25 13.07 -9.81
N PRO A 30 -12.72 12.03 -10.53
CA PRO A 30 -13.68 12.19 -11.63
C PRO A 30 -14.99 12.85 -11.22
N ALA A 31 -15.35 12.78 -9.95
CA ALA A 31 -16.57 13.41 -9.43
C ALA A 31 -16.54 14.95 -9.47
N ARG A 32 -15.36 15.56 -9.66
CA ARG A 32 -15.20 17.02 -9.73
C ARG A 32 -15.36 17.61 -11.13
N ILE A 33 -15.64 16.80 -12.13
CA ILE A 33 -15.88 17.24 -13.51
C ILE A 33 -17.08 16.51 -14.08
N SER A 34 -17.64 17.02 -15.19
CA SER A 34 -18.75 16.37 -15.88
C SER A 34 -18.31 15.01 -16.46
N LYS A 35 -19.23 14.05 -16.53
CA LYS A 35 -18.98 12.73 -17.13
C LYS A 35 -18.47 12.87 -18.58
N GLU A 36 -19.03 13.80 -19.34
CA GLU A 36 -18.64 14.07 -20.73
C GLU A 36 -17.17 14.54 -20.80
N ALA A 37 -16.78 15.53 -19.99
CA ALA A 37 -15.41 16.00 -19.92
C ALA A 37 -14.43 14.88 -19.53
N CYS A 38 -14.82 14.06 -18.54
CA CYS A 38 -14.00 12.91 -18.11
C CYS A 38 -13.76 11.93 -19.25
N ILE A 39 -14.81 11.59 -20.03
CA ILE A 39 -14.71 10.68 -21.17
C ILE A 39 -13.81 11.27 -22.26
N LYS A 40 -14.03 12.53 -22.65
CA LYS A 40 -13.21 13.21 -23.67
C LYS A 40 -11.73 13.24 -23.29
N ILE A 41 -11.42 13.61 -22.05
CA ILE A 41 -10.04 13.65 -21.54
C ILE A 41 -9.39 12.26 -21.55
N LYS A 42 -10.09 11.23 -21.06
CA LYS A 42 -9.56 9.87 -21.02
C LYS A 42 -9.33 9.27 -22.41
N ASN A 43 -10.23 9.53 -23.36
CA ASN A 43 -10.06 9.09 -24.73
C ASN A 43 -8.85 9.75 -25.39
N LYS A 44 -8.69 11.06 -25.23
CA LYS A 44 -7.53 11.78 -25.77
C LYS A 44 -6.22 11.29 -25.11
N ALA A 45 -6.22 11.04 -23.81
CA ALA A 45 -5.07 10.48 -23.11
C ALA A 45 -4.68 9.10 -23.68
N LYS A 46 -5.66 8.25 -23.98
CA LYS A 46 -5.43 6.94 -24.61
C LYS A 46 -4.84 7.07 -26.01
N GLU A 47 -5.40 7.96 -26.85
CA GLU A 47 -4.87 8.26 -28.19
C GLU A 47 -3.42 8.73 -28.13
N MET A 48 -3.07 9.53 -27.13
CA MET A 48 -1.74 10.09 -26.94
C MET A 48 -0.78 9.16 -26.18
N ASN A 49 -1.17 7.93 -25.90
CA ASN A 49 -0.41 6.96 -25.09
C ASN A 49 0.06 7.57 -23.76
N TYR A 50 -0.80 8.34 -23.10
CA TYR A 50 -0.53 8.90 -21.80
C TYR A 50 -0.84 7.90 -20.69
N PHE A 51 0.13 7.69 -19.84
CA PHE A 51 -0.04 6.94 -18.60
C PHE A 51 0.10 7.88 -17.41
N PRO A 52 -0.92 7.95 -16.51
CA PRO A 52 -0.81 8.73 -15.29
C PRO A 52 0.45 8.37 -14.50
N ASP A 53 1.17 9.39 -14.05
CA ASP A 53 2.36 9.18 -13.24
C ASP A 53 1.94 8.86 -11.80
N PRO A 54 2.28 7.66 -11.25
CA PRO A 54 1.92 7.27 -9.89
C PRO A 54 2.50 8.22 -8.83
N LEU A 55 3.71 8.75 -9.05
CA LEU A 55 4.33 9.70 -8.12
C LEU A 55 3.59 11.04 -8.10
N ALA A 56 3.24 11.58 -9.27
CA ALA A 56 2.46 12.81 -9.35
C ALA A 56 1.06 12.62 -8.72
N ARG A 57 0.46 11.44 -8.88
CA ARG A 57 -0.80 11.08 -8.24
C ARG A 57 -0.67 11.02 -6.73
N SER A 58 0.36 10.36 -6.24
CA SER A 58 0.66 10.24 -4.81
C SER A 58 0.83 11.61 -4.16
N LEU A 59 1.62 12.49 -4.76
CA LEU A 59 1.82 13.86 -4.29
C LEU A 59 0.50 14.68 -4.27
N SER A 60 -0.31 14.55 -5.33
CA SER A 60 -1.57 15.29 -5.45
C SER A 60 -2.62 14.84 -4.43
N LEU A 61 -2.63 13.58 -4.05
CA LEU A 61 -3.61 12.98 -3.15
C LEU A 61 -3.09 12.79 -1.73
N HIS A 62 -1.82 13.07 -1.47
CA HIS A 62 -1.14 12.79 -0.21
C HIS A 62 -1.32 11.32 0.24
N LYS A 63 -1.30 10.39 -0.75
CA LYS A 63 -1.46 8.94 -0.55
C LYS A 63 -0.51 8.18 -1.46
N HIS A 64 0.06 7.11 -0.93
CA HIS A 64 0.96 6.22 -1.70
C HIS A 64 0.20 5.12 -2.43
N PHE A 65 -1.02 4.80 -1.99
CA PHE A 65 -1.80 3.63 -2.44
C PHE A 65 -1.00 2.34 -2.28
N SER A 66 -0.28 2.24 -1.17
CA SER A 66 0.58 1.11 -0.83
C SER A 66 0.38 0.71 0.62
N VAL A 67 0.33 -0.59 0.86
CA VAL A 67 0.39 -1.20 2.18
C VAL A 67 1.75 -1.86 2.35
N GLY A 68 2.44 -1.53 3.44
CA GLY A 68 3.69 -2.17 3.80
C GLY A 68 3.44 -3.49 4.52
N PHE A 69 4.17 -4.54 4.18
CA PHE A 69 4.26 -5.76 4.95
C PHE A 69 5.66 -5.87 5.53
N LEU A 70 5.76 -5.69 6.84
CA LEU A 70 7.03 -5.72 7.55
C LEU A 70 7.38 -7.16 7.89
N LEU A 71 8.43 -7.68 7.24
CA LEU A 71 8.89 -9.05 7.44
C LEU A 71 9.69 -9.21 8.73
N PRO A 72 9.58 -10.35 9.43
CA PRO A 72 10.50 -10.73 10.49
C PRO A 72 11.96 -10.75 10.02
N GLN A 73 12.89 -10.82 10.96
CA GLN A 73 14.33 -10.64 10.74
C GLN A 73 14.97 -11.57 9.69
N ASN A 74 14.46 -12.79 9.53
CA ASN A 74 14.98 -13.74 8.55
C ASN A 74 14.04 -13.84 7.36
N VAL A 75 14.40 -13.11 6.28
CA VAL A 75 13.61 -13.06 5.05
C VAL A 75 13.49 -14.43 4.39
N GLU A 76 14.57 -15.22 4.35
CA GLU A 76 14.59 -16.51 3.68
C GLU A 76 13.66 -17.52 4.37
N SER A 77 13.79 -17.70 5.69
CA SER A 77 12.92 -18.60 6.43
C SER A 77 11.47 -18.12 6.43
N THR A 78 11.25 -16.80 6.44
CA THR A 78 9.91 -16.20 6.38
C THR A 78 9.24 -16.50 5.07
N LEU A 79 9.90 -16.29 3.94
CA LEU A 79 9.33 -16.51 2.61
C LEU A 79 9.19 -18.00 2.26
N ASN A 80 9.93 -18.90 2.92
CA ASN A 80 9.77 -20.34 2.78
C ASN A 80 8.66 -20.93 3.67
N ASN A 81 8.06 -20.14 4.54
CA ASN A 81 6.97 -20.59 5.41
C ASN A 81 5.63 -20.57 4.66
N PRO A 82 4.97 -21.76 4.47
CA PRO A 82 3.70 -21.84 3.74
C PRO A 82 2.58 -21.02 4.37
N TYR A 83 2.59 -20.81 5.68
CA TYR A 83 1.61 -20.01 6.40
C TYR A 83 1.71 -18.53 5.96
N ILE A 84 2.93 -18.00 5.92
CA ILE A 84 3.17 -16.61 5.50
C ILE A 84 2.76 -16.42 4.04
N LEU A 85 3.01 -17.39 3.18
CA LEU A 85 2.56 -17.33 1.78
C LEU A 85 1.03 -17.26 1.68
N LYS A 86 0.29 -17.99 2.53
CA LYS A 86 -1.17 -17.90 2.59
C LYS A 86 -1.67 -16.53 3.07
N VAL A 87 -1.03 -15.97 4.07
CA VAL A 87 -1.32 -14.61 4.55
C VAL A 87 -1.07 -13.60 3.44
N LEU A 88 0.08 -13.66 2.77
CA LEU A 88 0.41 -12.79 1.64
C LEU A 88 -0.60 -12.91 0.50
N GLN A 89 -1.06 -14.11 0.15
CA GLN A 89 -2.11 -14.33 -0.85
C GLN A 89 -3.40 -13.57 -0.48
N GLY A 90 -3.82 -13.66 0.79
CA GLY A 90 -4.99 -12.93 1.29
C GLY A 90 -4.83 -11.42 1.19
N ILE A 91 -3.68 -10.90 1.64
CA ILE A 91 -3.37 -9.47 1.59
C ILE A 91 -3.35 -8.98 0.13
N CYS A 92 -2.66 -9.70 -0.77
CA CYS A 92 -2.58 -9.35 -2.20
C CYS A 92 -3.96 -9.31 -2.86
N SER A 93 -4.85 -10.25 -2.55
CA SER A 93 -6.21 -10.28 -3.08
C SER A 93 -6.99 -9.01 -2.71
N ILE A 94 -6.89 -8.57 -1.47
CA ILE A 94 -7.55 -7.34 -1.01
C ILE A 94 -6.89 -6.10 -1.62
N CYS A 95 -5.56 -6.05 -1.66
CA CYS A 95 -4.84 -4.95 -2.29
C CYS A 95 -5.24 -4.78 -3.76
N GLN A 96 -5.35 -5.88 -4.53
CA GLN A 96 -5.80 -5.86 -5.91
C GLN A 96 -7.21 -5.28 -6.04
N THR A 97 -8.16 -5.74 -5.22
CA THR A 97 -9.54 -5.26 -5.23
C THR A 97 -9.65 -3.78 -4.88
N LYS A 98 -8.81 -3.30 -3.97
CA LYS A 98 -8.80 -1.91 -3.48
C LYS A 98 -7.85 -0.99 -4.27
N HIS A 99 -7.18 -1.49 -5.31
CA HIS A 99 -6.18 -0.77 -6.08
C HIS A 99 -5.00 -0.23 -5.25
N PHE A 100 -4.57 -1.02 -4.27
CA PHE A 100 -3.33 -0.79 -3.52
C PHE A 100 -2.22 -1.70 -4.04
N THR A 101 -0.99 -1.26 -3.89
CA THR A 101 0.19 -2.12 -4.02
C THR A 101 0.58 -2.70 -2.67
N LEU A 102 1.25 -3.85 -2.68
CA LEU A 102 1.88 -4.42 -1.49
C LEU A 102 3.39 -4.18 -1.57
N THR A 103 3.94 -3.49 -0.57
CA THR A 103 5.37 -3.24 -0.43
C THR A 103 5.93 -4.13 0.66
N ILE A 104 6.80 -5.06 0.31
CA ILE A 104 7.51 -5.89 1.29
C ILE A 104 8.66 -5.08 1.86
N ILE A 105 8.70 -4.95 3.18
CA ILE A 105 9.72 -4.19 3.91
C ILE A 105 10.52 -5.18 4.73
N PRO A 106 11.76 -5.52 4.31
CA PRO A 106 12.63 -6.38 5.09
C PRO A 106 13.10 -5.65 6.35
N SER A 107 13.05 -6.32 7.49
CA SER A 107 13.47 -5.75 8.75
C SER A 107 14.69 -6.48 9.33
N HIS A 108 15.86 -5.88 9.24
CA HIS A 108 17.00 -6.21 10.11
C HIS A 108 17.03 -5.25 11.30
N LYS A 109 17.55 -5.72 12.44
CA LYS A 109 17.46 -5.05 13.76
C LYS A 109 17.58 -3.51 13.75
N GLN A 110 18.50 -2.94 13.00
CA GLN A 110 18.67 -1.48 12.88
C GLN A 110 18.00 -0.90 11.63
N SER A 111 17.82 -1.72 10.57
CA SER A 111 17.20 -1.29 9.31
C SER A 111 15.67 -1.27 9.37
N ALA A 112 15.04 -1.97 10.32
CA ALA A 112 13.58 -1.90 10.49
C ALA A 112 13.13 -0.46 10.81
N ILE A 113 13.83 0.20 11.72
CA ILE A 113 13.54 1.60 12.09
C ILE A 113 13.70 2.54 10.90
N GLU A 114 14.79 2.42 10.15
CA GLU A 114 15.02 3.25 8.97
C GLU A 114 14.04 2.92 7.83
N ALA A 115 13.74 1.65 7.61
CA ALA A 115 12.74 1.23 6.63
C ALA A 115 11.36 1.78 6.97
N VAL A 116 10.98 1.75 8.25
CA VAL A 116 9.72 2.31 8.74
C VAL A 116 9.67 3.83 8.63
N LYS A 117 10.79 4.52 8.86
CA LYS A 117 10.87 5.99 8.71
C LYS A 117 10.66 6.45 7.28
N THR A 118 11.10 5.68 6.30
CA THR A 118 11.21 6.10 4.90
C THR A 118 10.22 5.43 3.96
N ALA A 119 9.61 4.30 4.35
CA ALA A 119 8.70 3.54 3.48
C ALA A 119 7.54 4.40 2.97
N PRO A 120 7.32 4.46 1.65
CA PRO A 120 6.21 5.19 1.05
C PRO A 120 4.93 4.34 1.08
N VAL A 121 4.32 4.23 2.27
CA VAL A 121 3.12 3.41 2.50
C VAL A 121 2.07 4.18 3.28
N ASP A 122 0.80 3.82 3.10
CA ASP A 122 -0.36 4.42 3.78
C ASP A 122 -0.82 3.60 5.00
N GLY A 123 -0.29 2.39 5.17
CA GLY A 123 -0.56 1.52 6.29
C GLY A 123 0.48 0.42 6.36
N ILE A 124 0.61 -0.24 7.52
CA ILE A 124 1.55 -1.34 7.71
C ILE A 124 0.88 -2.53 8.34
N ILE A 125 1.25 -3.71 7.85
CA ILE A 125 0.94 -5.00 8.43
C ILE A 125 2.27 -5.57 8.95
N THR A 126 2.28 -5.99 10.22
CA THR A 126 3.39 -6.71 10.85
C THR A 126 2.95 -8.14 11.13
N MET A 127 3.88 -9.09 11.16
CA MET A 127 3.58 -10.48 11.45
C MET A 127 4.72 -11.11 12.23
N GLY A 128 4.38 -11.73 13.39
CA GLY A 128 5.33 -12.47 14.20
C GLY A 128 6.57 -11.68 14.63
N MET A 129 6.46 -10.38 14.81
CA MET A 129 7.55 -9.50 15.21
C MET A 129 7.43 -9.06 16.66
N ASP A 130 8.55 -9.01 17.34
CA ASP A 130 8.70 -8.20 18.56
C ASP A 130 8.73 -6.72 18.16
N ILE A 131 7.56 -6.11 18.14
CA ILE A 131 7.42 -4.68 17.84
C ILE A 131 7.85 -3.94 19.11
N ASN A 132 8.92 -3.15 19.02
CA ASN A 132 9.35 -2.32 20.13
C ASN A 132 8.63 -0.96 20.15
N GLU A 133 8.68 -0.28 21.30
CA GLU A 133 8.04 1.02 21.51
C GLU A 133 8.54 2.10 20.51
N GLU A 134 9.78 2.02 20.08
CA GLU A 134 10.35 2.97 19.13
C GLU A 134 9.70 2.87 17.76
N ILE A 135 9.46 1.65 17.28
CA ILE A 135 8.74 1.42 16.01
C ILE A 135 7.33 1.98 16.09
N ILE A 136 6.62 1.71 17.19
CA ILE A 136 5.26 2.23 17.40
C ILE A 136 5.26 3.76 17.44
N ARG A 137 6.20 4.36 18.16
CA ARG A 137 6.33 5.82 18.21
C ARG A 137 6.52 6.43 16.84
N ILE A 138 7.33 5.81 15.97
CA ILE A 138 7.55 6.29 14.60
C ILE A 138 6.26 6.22 13.79
N PHE A 139 5.50 5.13 13.86
CA PHE A 139 4.22 5.02 13.15
C PHE A 139 3.20 6.05 13.61
N LYS A 140 3.09 6.26 14.93
CA LYS A 140 2.23 7.30 15.51
C LYS A 140 2.63 8.70 15.02
N LEU A 141 3.92 9.02 15.00
CA LEU A 141 4.44 10.30 14.49
C LEU A 141 4.15 10.48 12.99
N ARG A 142 4.28 9.42 12.20
CA ARG A 142 3.96 9.45 10.76
C ARG A 142 2.46 9.37 10.47
N LYS A 143 1.62 9.13 11.48
CA LYS A 143 0.17 8.90 11.34
C LYS A 143 -0.15 7.75 10.38
N ILE A 144 0.67 6.72 10.37
CA ILE A 144 0.48 5.51 9.57
C ILE A 144 -0.22 4.46 10.43
N PRO A 145 -1.41 3.99 10.05
CA PRO A 145 -2.09 2.91 10.76
C PRO A 145 -1.31 1.61 10.65
N MET A 146 -1.34 0.82 11.71
CA MET A 146 -0.69 -0.47 11.80
C MET A 146 -1.66 -1.54 12.27
N VAL A 147 -1.48 -2.76 11.74
CA VAL A 147 -2.19 -3.98 12.17
C VAL A 147 -1.15 -5.06 12.39
N ALA A 148 -1.27 -5.78 13.49
CA ALA A 148 -0.42 -6.93 13.79
C ALA A 148 -1.13 -8.25 13.40
N ILE A 149 -0.38 -9.21 12.89
CA ILE A 149 -0.81 -10.61 12.71
C ILE A 149 0.08 -11.46 13.60
N ASP A 150 -0.53 -12.31 14.41
CA ASP A 150 0.14 -13.22 15.35
C ASP A 150 1.15 -12.49 16.27
N GLY A 151 0.66 -12.07 17.38
CA GLY A 151 1.42 -11.38 18.42
C GLY A 151 1.23 -9.86 18.38
N ASN A 152 0.71 -9.34 19.45
CA ASN A 152 0.62 -7.90 19.70
C ASN A 152 0.76 -7.66 21.20
N PRO A 153 1.91 -7.15 21.67
CA PRO A 153 2.10 -6.81 23.08
C PRO A 153 1.42 -5.49 23.47
N PHE A 154 0.77 -4.77 22.55
CA PHE A 154 0.24 -3.42 22.77
C PHE A 154 -1.26 -3.36 22.52
N GLU A 155 -2.04 -3.00 23.52
CA GLU A 155 -3.50 -2.96 23.49
C GLU A 155 -4.06 -1.96 22.43
N ASP A 156 -3.33 -0.91 22.11
CA ASP A 156 -3.77 0.13 21.18
C ASP A 156 -3.48 -0.16 19.70
N ILE A 157 -2.91 -1.33 19.38
CA ILE A 157 -2.68 -1.79 18.01
C ILE A 157 -3.71 -2.89 17.67
N PRO A 158 -4.54 -2.69 16.64
CA PRO A 158 -5.40 -3.77 16.15
C PRO A 158 -4.59 -5.01 15.79
N SER A 159 -5.06 -6.18 16.20
CA SER A 159 -4.41 -7.44 15.87
C SER A 159 -5.39 -8.47 15.31
N VAL A 160 -4.86 -9.34 14.46
CA VAL A 160 -5.54 -10.52 13.94
C VAL A 160 -4.79 -11.73 14.47
N THR A 161 -5.47 -12.55 15.28
CA THR A 161 -4.90 -13.75 15.88
C THR A 161 -5.81 -14.95 15.60
N ILE A 162 -5.25 -16.14 15.66
CA ILE A 162 -6.02 -17.38 15.65
C ILE A 162 -6.30 -17.81 17.09
N ALA A 163 -7.44 -18.46 17.33
CA ALA A 163 -7.81 -18.97 18.64
C ALA A 163 -7.16 -20.34 18.90
N ASP A 164 -5.85 -20.43 18.75
CA ASP A 164 -5.04 -21.65 18.82
C ASP A 164 -5.03 -22.27 20.23
N GLU A 165 -5.06 -21.46 21.27
CA GLU A 165 -5.18 -21.92 22.65
C GLU A 165 -6.47 -22.72 22.87
N ASN A 166 -7.61 -22.16 22.44
CA ASN A 166 -8.92 -22.84 22.52
C ASN A 166 -8.97 -24.09 21.64
N ALA A 167 -8.36 -24.04 20.46
CA ALA A 167 -8.26 -25.19 19.56
C ALA A 167 -7.41 -26.30 20.18
N SER A 168 -6.26 -25.97 20.74
CA SER A 168 -5.35 -26.89 21.42
C SER A 168 -6.02 -27.52 22.64
N TYR A 169 -6.67 -26.71 23.47
CA TYR A 169 -7.42 -27.21 24.62
C TYR A 169 -8.54 -28.18 24.22
N SER A 170 -9.27 -27.87 23.14
CA SER A 170 -10.34 -28.72 22.63
C SER A 170 -9.83 -30.07 22.12
N ILE A 171 -8.63 -30.09 21.52
CA ILE A 171 -7.99 -31.33 21.08
C ILE A 171 -7.56 -32.14 22.31
N MET A 172 -6.85 -31.55 23.27
CA MET A 172 -6.38 -32.23 24.48
C MET A 172 -7.51 -32.80 25.32
N LYS A 173 -8.67 -32.19 25.31
CA LYS A 173 -9.86 -32.66 26.07
C LYS A 173 -10.53 -33.89 25.42
N ARG A 174 -10.22 -34.21 24.17
CA ARG A 174 -10.78 -35.37 23.44
C ARG A 174 -9.95 -36.66 23.62
N TYR A 175 -8.74 -36.55 24.15
CA TYR A 175 -7.87 -37.66 24.51
C TYR A 175 -7.70 -37.76 26.03
#